data_17b8356c84f7f01a9d32749d2ae7d70a
#
_entry.id   17b8356c84f7f01a9d32749d2ae7d70a
#
_cell.length_a   1.000
_cell.length_b   1.000
_cell.length_c   1.000
_cell.angle_alpha   90.00
_cell.angle_beta   90.00
_cell.angle_gamma   90.00
#
_symmetry.space_group_name_H-M   'P 1'
#
loop_
_entity.id
_entity.type
_entity.pdbx_description
1 polymer ?
#
loop_
_entity_poly.entity_id
_entity_poly.type
_entity_poly.pdbx_seq_one_letter_code
_entity_poly.pdbx_strand_id
1 'polypeptide(L)'
;MNIKLTTLLLLSLALIISANNWAEDYENEIIFYQEFSPLKNEQETAKFAEYYQSIVDKNEPDTLGWKFFKADDKVVEILRWKDSQAIVRHLENVSEGGIFENDFKSFNEHFAIESIKVYGNVDADVKKMLMDFGLPFEFYPLIAGYSR
;
A
#
# COMPACT_ATOMS: atom_id res chain seq x y z
N MET A 1 18.22 -6.81 57.84
CA MET A 1 17.56 -5.64 57.19
C MET A 1 18.23 -5.36 55.84
N ASN A 2 17.94 -6.18 54.79
CA ASN A 2 18.52 -5.99 53.47
C ASN A 2 17.61 -6.56 52.35
N ILE A 3 16.31 -6.24 52.41
CA ILE A 3 15.30 -6.72 51.41
C ILE A 3 14.86 -5.63 50.41
N LYS A 4 15.35 -4.39 50.52
CA LYS A 4 14.86 -3.25 49.71
C LYS A 4 15.70 -2.95 48.44
N LEU A 5 16.87 -3.57 48.27
CA LEU A 5 17.73 -3.22 47.12
C LEU A 5 17.52 -4.11 45.88
N THR A 6 17.08 -5.36 46.11
CA THR A 6 16.86 -6.33 44.99
C THR A 6 15.55 -6.10 44.22
N THR A 7 14.55 -5.51 44.87
CA THR A 7 13.25 -5.25 44.21
C THR A 7 13.29 -4.05 43.23
N LEU A 8 14.21 -3.11 43.47
CA LEU A 8 14.34 -1.93 42.57
C LEU A 8 15.10 -2.24 41.27
N LEU A 9 16.00 -3.26 41.30
CA LEU A 9 16.76 -3.68 40.11
C LEU A 9 15.90 -4.50 39.13
N LEU A 10 14.88 -5.21 39.60
CA LEU A 10 13.98 -6.02 38.78
C LEU A 10 12.92 -5.18 38.07
N LEU A 11 12.53 -4.02 38.61
CA LEU A 11 11.59 -3.09 37.94
C LEU A 11 12.25 -2.31 36.80
N SER A 12 13.57 -2.05 36.90
CA SER A 12 14.28 -1.33 35.82
C SER A 12 14.56 -2.20 34.58
N LEU A 13 14.65 -3.52 34.76
CA LEU A 13 14.87 -4.44 33.63
C LEU A 13 13.59 -4.71 32.83
N ALA A 14 12.42 -4.65 33.45
CA ALA A 14 11.14 -4.84 32.77
C ALA A 14 10.75 -3.66 31.83
N LEU A 15 11.26 -2.46 32.08
CA LEU A 15 11.01 -1.28 31.25
C LEU A 15 11.88 -1.19 29.99
N ILE A 16 12.95 -1.97 29.91
CA ILE A 16 13.86 -1.95 28.73
C ILE A 16 13.38 -2.94 27.64
N ILE A 17 12.55 -3.93 27.99
CA ILE A 17 12.07 -4.94 27.03
C ILE A 17 10.87 -4.46 26.20
N SER A 18 10.17 -3.41 26.64
CA SER A 18 8.99 -2.90 25.93
C SER A 18 9.26 -1.80 24.89
N ALA A 19 10.52 -1.36 24.72
CA ALA A 19 10.88 -0.29 23.79
C ALA A 19 11.35 -0.77 22.39
N ASN A 20 11.47 -2.07 22.16
CA ASN A 20 12.07 -2.60 20.94
C ASN A 20 11.11 -3.19 19.90
N ASN A 21 9.78 -2.97 20.01
CA ASN A 21 8.80 -3.56 19.09
C ASN A 21 8.06 -2.54 18.21
N TRP A 22 8.60 -1.36 17.94
CA TRP A 22 7.88 -0.33 17.17
C TRP A 22 8.60 0.15 15.89
N ALA A 23 9.65 -0.51 15.45
CA ALA A 23 10.11 -0.35 14.08
C ALA A 23 9.43 -1.45 13.25
N GLU A 24 8.28 -1.16 12.66
CA GLU A 24 7.83 -1.98 11.53
C GLU A 24 8.91 -1.91 10.47
N ASP A 25 9.37 -3.08 10.04
CA ASP A 25 10.41 -3.20 9.02
C ASP A 25 9.75 -3.00 7.64
N TYR A 26 9.96 -1.82 7.06
CA TYR A 26 9.50 -1.48 5.72
C TYR A 26 10.59 -1.69 4.64
N GLU A 27 11.59 -2.53 4.91
CA GLU A 27 12.69 -2.81 3.95
C GLU A 27 12.19 -3.35 2.61
N ASN A 28 11.06 -4.06 2.63
CA ASN A 28 10.44 -4.65 1.44
C ASN A 28 9.30 -3.80 0.84
N GLU A 29 9.19 -2.53 1.27
CA GLU A 29 8.16 -1.64 0.77
C GLU A 29 8.22 -1.50 -0.75
N ILE A 30 7.04 -1.57 -1.37
CA ILE A 30 6.86 -1.35 -2.80
C ILE A 30 5.92 -0.16 -2.99
N ILE A 31 6.31 0.76 -3.86
CA ILE A 31 5.53 1.96 -4.16
C ILE A 31 5.03 1.88 -5.59
N PHE A 32 3.71 2.05 -5.78
CA PHE A 32 3.13 2.28 -7.09
C PHE A 32 2.86 3.77 -7.27
N TYR A 33 3.30 4.29 -8.39
CA TYR A 33 2.92 5.60 -8.91
C TYR A 33 2.10 5.38 -10.17
N GLN A 34 0.86 5.82 -10.17
CA GLN A 34 -0.07 5.61 -11.27
C GLN A 34 -0.59 6.94 -11.78
N GLU A 35 -0.77 7.04 -13.10
CA GLU A 35 -1.39 8.19 -13.76
C GLU A 35 -2.67 7.75 -14.45
N PHE A 36 -3.73 8.55 -14.25
CA PHE A 36 -5.05 8.29 -14.81
C PHE A 36 -5.61 9.51 -15.55
N SER A 37 -6.34 9.27 -16.64
CA SER A 37 -7.29 10.24 -17.14
C SER A 37 -8.64 10.06 -16.43
N PRO A 38 -9.19 11.09 -15.77
CA PRO A 38 -10.52 11.01 -15.18
C PRO A 38 -11.59 10.91 -16.27
N LEU A 39 -12.52 9.97 -16.14
CA LEU A 39 -13.65 9.73 -17.05
C LEU A 39 -14.95 10.38 -16.56
N LYS A 40 -14.94 10.97 -15.38
CA LYS A 40 -16.05 11.67 -14.73
C LYS A 40 -15.65 13.12 -14.43
N ASN A 41 -16.63 13.94 -14.05
CA ASN A 41 -16.35 15.29 -13.61
C ASN A 41 -15.58 15.31 -12.28
N GLU A 42 -15.01 16.45 -11.93
CA GLU A 42 -14.14 16.61 -10.75
C GLU A 42 -14.83 16.17 -9.44
N GLN A 43 -16.10 16.48 -9.26
CA GLN A 43 -16.82 16.16 -8.04
C GLN A 43 -17.08 14.65 -7.90
N GLU A 44 -17.45 13.98 -8.99
CA GLU A 44 -17.65 12.52 -9.02
C GLU A 44 -16.31 11.79 -8.81
N THR A 45 -15.26 12.25 -9.48
CA THR A 45 -13.89 11.73 -9.32
C THR A 45 -13.42 11.82 -7.88
N ALA A 46 -13.57 12.98 -7.24
CA ALA A 46 -13.16 13.18 -5.85
C ALA A 46 -13.94 12.27 -4.87
N LYS A 47 -15.27 12.18 -5.04
CA LYS A 47 -16.10 11.30 -4.21
C LYS A 47 -15.75 9.83 -4.37
N PHE A 48 -15.46 9.39 -5.58
CA PHE A 48 -15.08 8.01 -5.83
C PHE A 48 -13.70 7.71 -5.25
N ALA A 49 -12.73 8.60 -5.41
CA ALA A 49 -11.39 8.46 -4.81
C ALA A 49 -11.46 8.36 -3.28
N GLU A 50 -12.27 9.20 -2.62
CA GLU A 50 -12.51 9.15 -1.18
C GLU A 50 -13.15 7.82 -0.75
N TYR A 51 -14.14 7.36 -1.48
CA TYR A 51 -14.78 6.06 -1.23
C TYR A 51 -13.77 4.91 -1.40
N TYR A 52 -13.08 4.83 -2.55
CA TYR A 52 -12.22 3.71 -2.88
C TYR A 52 -11.06 3.56 -1.89
N GLN A 53 -10.37 4.66 -1.54
CA GLN A 53 -9.32 4.59 -0.53
C GLN A 53 -9.85 4.12 0.83
N SER A 54 -11.08 4.48 1.20
CA SER A 54 -11.66 4.11 2.50
C SER A 54 -11.97 2.61 2.62
N ILE A 55 -12.38 1.96 1.53
CA ILE A 55 -12.61 0.50 1.52
C ILE A 55 -11.29 -0.27 1.57
N VAL A 56 -10.24 0.23 0.89
CA VAL A 56 -8.89 -0.37 0.96
C VAL A 56 -8.32 -0.24 2.36
N ASP A 57 -8.31 0.95 2.96
CA ASP A 57 -7.82 1.20 4.32
C ASP A 57 -8.47 0.27 5.35
N LYS A 58 -9.78 0.04 5.20
CA LYS A 58 -10.55 -0.82 6.10
C LYS A 58 -10.24 -2.31 5.95
N ASN A 59 -9.94 -2.79 4.75
CA ASN A 59 -9.94 -4.22 4.44
C ASN A 59 -8.54 -4.77 4.08
N GLU A 60 -7.55 -3.92 3.84
CA GLU A 60 -6.18 -4.31 3.46
C GLU A 60 -5.13 -3.74 4.43
N PRO A 61 -4.93 -4.38 5.60
CA PRO A 61 -4.05 -3.85 6.65
C PRO A 61 -2.56 -3.78 6.25
N ASP A 62 -2.14 -4.51 5.20
CA ASP A 62 -0.76 -4.50 4.69
C ASP A 62 -0.54 -3.47 3.57
N THR A 63 -1.58 -2.68 3.26
CA THR A 63 -1.47 -1.49 2.42
C THR A 63 -1.10 -0.31 3.31
N LEU A 64 0.14 0.18 3.17
CA LEU A 64 0.72 1.22 4.03
C LEU A 64 0.23 2.64 3.70
N GLY A 65 -0.36 2.81 2.53
CA GLY A 65 -0.92 4.10 2.12
C GLY A 65 -1.53 4.05 0.74
N TRP A 66 -2.62 4.80 0.58
CA TRP A 66 -3.36 4.95 -0.66
C TRP A 66 -3.80 6.41 -0.80
N LYS A 67 -3.28 7.13 -1.80
CA LYS A 67 -3.53 8.57 -1.93
C LYS A 67 -3.76 8.96 -3.39
N PHE A 68 -4.82 9.72 -3.62
CA PHE A 68 -5.11 10.36 -4.90
C PHE A 68 -4.73 11.84 -4.87
N PHE A 69 -4.18 12.32 -5.96
CA PHE A 69 -3.78 13.70 -6.16
C PHE A 69 -4.34 14.24 -7.46
N LYS A 70 -4.81 15.50 -7.46
CA LYS A 70 -5.11 16.22 -8.69
C LYS A 70 -3.79 16.75 -9.28
N ALA A 71 -3.53 16.42 -10.53
CA ALA A 71 -2.35 16.84 -11.29
C ALA A 71 -2.81 17.41 -12.63
N ASP A 72 -3.14 18.71 -12.65
CA ASP A 72 -3.73 19.42 -13.79
C ASP A 72 -5.03 18.72 -14.29
N ASP A 73 -5.00 18.13 -15.47
CA ASP A 73 -6.09 17.37 -16.09
C ASP A 73 -6.04 15.86 -15.79
N LYS A 74 -5.08 15.42 -14.99
CA LYS A 74 -4.85 14.03 -14.58
C LYS A 74 -5.17 13.82 -13.12
N VAL A 75 -5.28 12.54 -12.77
CA VAL A 75 -5.25 12.07 -11.39
C VAL A 75 -3.98 11.23 -11.21
N VAL A 76 -3.22 11.52 -10.18
CA VAL A 76 -2.08 10.71 -9.77
C VAL A 76 -2.47 9.92 -8.53
N GLU A 77 -2.15 8.65 -8.52
CA GLU A 77 -2.33 7.78 -7.37
C GLU A 77 -0.98 7.27 -6.88
N ILE A 78 -0.76 7.32 -5.57
CA ILE A 78 0.43 6.77 -4.92
C ILE A 78 -0.03 5.74 -3.88
N LEU A 79 0.43 4.51 -4.09
CA LEU A 79 0.18 3.39 -3.19
C LEU A 79 1.49 2.93 -2.56
N ARG A 80 1.39 2.49 -1.31
CA ARG A 80 2.52 1.92 -0.58
C ARG A 80 2.10 0.56 -0.05
N TRP A 81 2.83 -0.47 -0.46
CA TRP A 81 2.62 -1.85 -0.07
C TRP A 81 3.71 -2.31 0.88
N LYS A 82 3.36 -3.06 1.90
CA LYS A 82 4.34 -3.60 2.85
C LYS A 82 5.37 -4.52 2.19
N ASP A 83 4.91 -5.32 1.23
CA ASP A 83 5.69 -6.31 0.50
C ASP A 83 4.95 -6.81 -0.75
N SER A 84 5.55 -7.73 -1.50
CA SER A 84 4.95 -8.38 -2.66
C SER A 84 3.67 -9.16 -2.32
N GLN A 85 3.53 -9.71 -1.12
CA GLN A 85 2.34 -10.46 -0.70
C GLN A 85 1.13 -9.54 -0.46
N ALA A 86 1.36 -8.30 -0.04
CA ALA A 86 0.29 -7.31 0.03
C ALA A 86 -0.30 -7.02 -1.36
N ILE A 87 0.53 -6.96 -2.40
CA ILE A 87 0.08 -6.81 -3.79
C ILE A 87 -0.75 -8.03 -4.22
N VAL A 88 -0.31 -9.26 -3.91
CA VAL A 88 -1.06 -10.50 -4.25
C VAL A 88 -2.46 -10.44 -3.64
N ARG A 89 -2.57 -10.09 -2.34
CA ARG A 89 -3.89 -9.98 -1.67
C ARG A 89 -4.79 -8.96 -2.34
N HIS A 90 -4.24 -7.81 -2.73
CA HIS A 90 -5.01 -6.81 -3.48
C HIS A 90 -5.49 -7.34 -4.82
N LEU A 91 -4.62 -8.00 -5.59
CA LEU A 91 -4.99 -8.61 -6.88
C LEU A 91 -6.11 -9.65 -6.73
N GLU A 92 -6.06 -10.47 -5.67
CA GLU A 92 -7.13 -11.42 -5.33
C GLU A 92 -8.44 -10.68 -5.00
N ASN A 93 -8.36 -9.58 -4.23
CA ASN A 93 -9.53 -8.80 -3.83
C ASN A 93 -10.23 -8.11 -5.02
N VAL A 94 -9.50 -7.65 -6.03
CA VAL A 94 -10.06 -6.98 -7.20
C VAL A 94 -10.41 -7.94 -8.35
N SER A 95 -10.00 -9.20 -8.25
CA SER A 95 -10.28 -10.23 -9.25
C SER A 95 -11.71 -10.77 -9.13
N GLU A 96 -12.12 -11.61 -10.09
CA GLU A 96 -13.42 -12.28 -10.08
C GLU A 96 -13.63 -13.08 -8.79
N GLY A 97 -14.74 -12.82 -8.11
CA GLY A 97 -15.08 -13.39 -6.79
C GLY A 97 -14.41 -12.71 -5.60
N GLY A 98 -13.53 -11.73 -5.81
CA GLY A 98 -12.89 -10.96 -4.76
C GLY A 98 -13.82 -9.90 -4.14
N ILE A 99 -13.47 -9.45 -2.93
CA ILE A 99 -14.32 -8.52 -2.16
C ILE A 99 -14.47 -7.14 -2.83
N PHE A 100 -13.54 -6.75 -3.69
CA PHE A 100 -13.52 -5.48 -4.44
C PHE A 100 -13.81 -5.65 -5.94
N GLU A 101 -14.27 -6.80 -6.40
CA GLU A 101 -14.54 -7.02 -7.84
C GLU A 101 -15.42 -5.92 -8.45
N ASN A 102 -16.53 -5.58 -7.79
CA ASN A 102 -17.45 -4.55 -8.28
C ASN A 102 -16.89 -3.14 -8.12
N ASP A 103 -16.12 -2.89 -7.06
CA ASP A 103 -15.47 -1.60 -6.83
C ASP A 103 -14.38 -1.35 -7.87
N PHE A 104 -13.64 -2.38 -8.28
CA PHE A 104 -12.65 -2.27 -9.33
C PHE A 104 -13.29 -2.08 -10.72
N LYS A 105 -14.46 -2.68 -10.99
CA LYS A 105 -15.26 -2.36 -12.19
C LYS A 105 -15.64 -0.89 -12.21
N SER A 106 -16.12 -0.37 -11.07
CA SER A 106 -16.46 1.05 -10.92
C SER A 106 -15.20 1.94 -11.02
N PHE A 107 -14.05 1.48 -10.55
CA PHE A 107 -12.77 2.19 -10.73
C PHE A 107 -12.47 2.43 -12.21
N ASN A 108 -12.63 1.40 -13.05
CA ASN A 108 -12.42 1.50 -14.50
C ASN A 108 -13.47 2.35 -15.22
N GLU A 109 -14.63 2.61 -14.59
CA GLU A 109 -15.63 3.57 -15.09
C GLU A 109 -15.30 5.03 -14.75
N HIS A 110 -14.45 5.25 -13.73
CA HIS A 110 -14.02 6.57 -13.26
C HIS A 110 -12.66 6.99 -13.80
N PHE A 111 -11.78 6.02 -14.08
CA PHE A 111 -10.40 6.26 -14.45
C PHE A 111 -9.96 5.43 -15.65
N ALA A 112 -9.31 6.07 -16.61
CA ALA A 112 -8.52 5.37 -17.63
C ALA A 112 -7.06 5.32 -17.17
N ILE A 113 -6.52 4.12 -16.98
CA ILE A 113 -5.14 3.90 -16.53
C ILE A 113 -4.18 4.19 -17.68
N GLU A 114 -3.26 5.14 -17.51
CA GLU A 114 -2.29 5.53 -18.53
C GLU A 114 -0.90 4.95 -18.29
N SER A 115 -0.44 4.94 -17.03
CA SER A 115 0.85 4.37 -16.67
C SER A 115 0.84 3.89 -15.22
N ILE A 116 1.60 2.83 -14.95
CA ILE A 116 1.85 2.30 -13.61
C ILE A 116 3.35 2.08 -13.44
N LYS A 117 3.99 2.89 -12.61
CA LYS A 117 5.41 2.77 -12.26
C LYS A 117 5.54 2.11 -10.90
N VAL A 118 6.26 1.00 -10.86
CA VAL A 118 6.46 0.18 -9.66
C VAL A 118 7.88 0.33 -9.18
N TYR A 119 8.04 0.94 -8.01
CA TYR A 119 9.34 1.17 -7.36
C TYR A 119 9.53 0.21 -6.20
N GLY A 120 10.64 -0.53 -6.19
CA GLY A 120 10.97 -1.52 -5.17
C GLY A 120 11.31 -2.88 -5.77
N ASN A 121 11.61 -3.84 -4.89
CA ASN A 121 12.01 -5.19 -5.30
C ASN A 121 10.79 -6.13 -5.26
N VAL A 122 10.07 -6.19 -6.36
CA VAL A 122 8.92 -7.09 -6.52
C VAL A 122 9.39 -8.52 -6.80
N ASP A 123 8.80 -9.50 -6.13
CA ASP A 123 9.06 -10.93 -6.38
C ASP A 123 8.75 -11.31 -7.84
N ALA A 124 9.53 -12.23 -8.40
CA ALA A 124 9.46 -12.54 -9.83
C ALA A 124 8.10 -13.10 -10.28
N ASP A 125 7.45 -13.91 -9.45
CA ASP A 125 6.13 -14.47 -9.67
C ASP A 125 5.03 -13.40 -9.58
N VAL A 126 5.15 -12.46 -8.62
CA VAL A 126 4.22 -11.33 -8.48
C VAL A 126 4.37 -10.35 -9.64
N LYS A 127 5.61 -10.10 -10.09
CA LYS A 127 5.85 -9.33 -11.31
C LYS A 127 5.17 -9.96 -12.52
N LYS A 128 5.25 -11.29 -12.66
CA LYS A 128 4.55 -12.01 -13.72
C LYS A 128 3.04 -11.86 -13.61
N MET A 129 2.46 -12.01 -12.40
CA MET A 129 1.02 -11.79 -12.17
C MET A 129 0.58 -10.39 -12.63
N LEU A 130 1.31 -9.34 -12.24
CA LEU A 130 1.02 -7.96 -12.64
C LEU A 130 1.03 -7.79 -14.16
N MET A 131 2.04 -8.36 -14.84
CA MET A 131 2.11 -8.32 -16.30
C MET A 131 0.95 -9.05 -16.99
N ASP A 132 0.46 -10.16 -16.40
CA ASP A 132 -0.67 -10.94 -16.92
C ASP A 132 -2.01 -10.17 -16.84
N PHE A 133 -2.13 -9.12 -16.01
CA PHE A 133 -3.28 -8.20 -15.98
C PHE A 133 -3.40 -7.35 -17.25
N GLY A 134 -2.35 -7.24 -18.06
CA GLY A 134 -2.36 -6.48 -19.31
C GLY A 134 -2.37 -4.97 -19.14
N LEU A 135 -2.06 -4.46 -17.95
CA LEU A 135 -1.92 -3.03 -17.65
C LEU A 135 -0.48 -2.54 -17.96
N PRO A 136 -0.27 -1.22 -18.14
CA PRO A 136 1.01 -0.64 -18.54
C PRO A 136 2.00 -0.53 -17.37
N PHE A 137 2.48 -1.65 -16.84
CA PHE A 137 3.45 -1.70 -15.74
C PHE A 137 4.89 -1.47 -16.21
N GLU A 138 5.60 -0.59 -15.49
CA GLU A 138 7.04 -0.39 -15.59
C GLU A 138 7.69 -0.62 -14.21
N PHE A 139 8.81 -1.38 -14.15
CA PHE A 139 9.42 -1.79 -12.89
C PHE A 139 10.79 -1.14 -12.68
N TYR A 140 10.98 -0.54 -11.51
CA TYR A 140 12.16 0.18 -11.08
C TYR A 140 12.69 -0.42 -9.77
N PRO A 141 13.68 -1.36 -9.83
CA PRO A 141 14.21 -2.00 -8.63
C PRO A 141 14.93 -0.99 -7.73
N LEU A 142 14.83 -1.21 -6.41
CA LEU A 142 15.50 -0.37 -5.42
C LEU A 142 17.03 -0.53 -5.54
N ILE A 143 17.74 0.61 -5.57
CA ILE A 143 19.21 0.64 -5.49
C ILE A 143 19.65 0.82 -4.03
N ALA A 144 19.05 1.76 -3.32
CA ALA A 144 19.29 2.03 -1.90
C ALA A 144 18.18 2.93 -1.34
N GLY A 145 17.85 2.75 -0.07
CA GLY A 145 16.83 3.56 0.60
C GLY A 145 16.51 3.01 1.99
N TYR A 146 15.66 3.73 2.71
CA TYR A 146 15.02 3.26 3.93
C TYR A 146 13.63 3.84 4.05
N SER A 147 12.71 3.13 4.74
CA SER A 147 11.38 3.62 5.14
C SER A 147 11.22 3.51 6.66
N ARG A 148 10.41 4.42 7.25
CA ARG A 148 10.14 4.50 8.70
C ARG A 148 8.66 4.72 8.94
#